data_2908dde2efe07487234805dee04b9ac2
#
_entry.id   2908dde2efe07487234805dee04b9ac2
#
_cell.length_a   1.000
_cell.length_b   1.000
_cell.length_c   1.000
_cell.angle_alpha   90.00
_cell.angle_beta   90.00
_cell.angle_gamma   90.00
#
_symmetry.space_group_name_H-M   'P 1'
#
loop_
_entity.id
_entity.type
_entity.pdbx_description
1 polymer ?
#
loop_
_entity_poly.entity_id
_entity_poly.type
_entity_poly.pdbx_seq_one_letter_code
_entity_poly.pdbx_strand_id
1 'polypeptide(L)'
;MTLWINGDWVTGEGEQRVKTNPVGKEVLWKGNDASAAQVEQACHAARRAFPAWAKQPFAVRQAIVEKFAGLLEANKAELTRIIASETSKPRWEATTEVTAMINKIAISVKAYHTRTGEQHTDMPDGAATLRHRPHGVLAVFGPYNFPGHLPNGHIVPALLAGNTVIFKPSELTPLTGEAVVKLWEQAGLPPGVLNLVQGGRETGQALSALSDIDGLLFTGSAGTGYQLHRQLAGQPEKILALEMGGNNPLIVEDPDDIDAAVHLTIQSAFITAGQRCTCARRLLVKRGAQGDAFLKRLVEVSARLVPAAWDADPQPFIGGLISEQAALNVLKAWQDHVARGAKTLLEPKLVQPGTSLLTPGIIEMSGASNVPDEEVFGPLLCVWRYDDFDAAIAMANNTRYGLSSGLISPHREKFDQLLLEARAGIVNWNKPLTGAASTAPFGGVGASGNHRASAWYAADYCAWPMASLETPALTLPETLNPGLDFTGGDRHESA
;
A
#
# COMPACT_ATOMS: atom_id res chain seq x y z
N MET A 1 -1.57 1.56 -28.19
CA MET A 1 -0.41 2.14 -27.50
C MET A 1 -0.78 2.22 -26.04
N THR A 2 -0.03 1.52 -25.17
CA THR A 2 -0.41 1.27 -23.77
C THR A 2 0.73 1.56 -22.77
N LEU A 3 1.90 1.94 -23.28
CA LEU A 3 3.01 2.44 -22.47
C LEU A 3 3.15 3.94 -22.69
N TRP A 4 3.59 4.67 -21.67
CA TRP A 4 3.88 6.10 -21.76
C TRP A 4 5.32 6.35 -21.37
N ILE A 5 6.15 6.65 -22.35
CA ILE A 5 7.59 6.80 -22.18
C ILE A 5 8.03 8.15 -22.73
N ASN A 6 8.65 8.98 -21.90
CA ASN A 6 9.15 10.30 -22.26
C ASN A 6 8.09 11.26 -22.85
N GLY A 7 6.83 11.11 -22.45
CA GLY A 7 5.72 11.95 -22.93
C GLY A 7 5.00 11.40 -24.18
N ASP A 8 5.40 10.25 -24.67
CA ASP A 8 4.80 9.60 -25.84
C ASP A 8 4.10 8.28 -25.48
N TRP A 9 2.90 8.07 -26.03
CA TRP A 9 2.23 6.78 -25.95
C TRP A 9 2.80 5.84 -27.00
N VAL A 10 3.33 4.70 -26.56
CA VAL A 10 3.97 3.70 -27.42
C VAL A 10 3.36 2.31 -27.25
N THR A 11 3.52 1.44 -28.24
CA THR A 11 3.10 0.04 -28.16
C THR A 11 4.19 -0.77 -27.47
N GLY A 12 3.81 -1.67 -26.55
CA GLY A 12 4.74 -2.61 -25.95
C GLY A 12 5.25 -3.63 -26.98
N GLU A 13 6.47 -4.09 -26.81
CA GLU A 13 7.16 -5.05 -27.69
C GLU A 13 7.17 -6.48 -27.11
N GLY A 14 6.68 -6.64 -25.88
CA GLY A 14 6.60 -7.93 -25.20
C GLY A 14 5.33 -8.71 -25.51
N GLU A 15 4.97 -9.64 -24.63
CA GLU A 15 3.81 -10.52 -24.76
C GLU A 15 2.49 -9.74 -24.84
N GLN A 16 1.59 -10.18 -25.71
CA GLN A 16 0.24 -9.62 -25.77
C GLN A 16 -0.57 -10.05 -24.54
N ARG A 17 -1.18 -9.09 -23.89
CA ARG A 17 -2.03 -9.29 -22.71
C ARG A 17 -3.45 -8.78 -22.95
N VAL A 18 -4.41 -9.51 -22.41
CA VAL A 18 -5.82 -9.15 -22.43
C VAL A 18 -6.35 -9.15 -21.01
N LYS A 19 -6.96 -8.05 -20.58
CA LYS A 19 -7.74 -7.98 -19.34
C LYS A 19 -9.21 -8.08 -19.67
N THR A 20 -9.88 -9.02 -19.01
CA THR A 20 -11.34 -9.19 -19.06
C THR A 20 -11.96 -8.84 -17.72
N ASN A 21 -13.23 -8.46 -17.72
CA ASN A 21 -14.03 -8.36 -16.50
C ASN A 21 -14.09 -9.74 -15.82
N PRO A 22 -13.80 -9.82 -14.50
CA PRO A 22 -13.77 -11.09 -13.78
C PRO A 22 -15.12 -11.84 -13.74
N VAL A 23 -16.23 -11.13 -13.93
CA VAL A 23 -17.60 -11.68 -13.90
C VAL A 23 -18.22 -11.68 -15.28
N GLY A 24 -18.35 -10.52 -15.93
CA GLY A 24 -19.00 -10.36 -17.24
C GLY A 24 -18.20 -10.90 -18.43
N LYS A 25 -16.90 -11.16 -18.25
CA LYS A 25 -15.98 -11.71 -19.27
C LYS A 25 -15.72 -10.83 -20.50
N GLU A 26 -16.35 -9.66 -20.60
CA GLU A 26 -16.04 -8.71 -21.66
C GLU A 26 -14.59 -8.25 -21.58
N VAL A 27 -14.00 -7.98 -22.73
CA VAL A 27 -12.63 -7.46 -22.82
C VAL A 27 -12.62 -5.99 -22.44
N LEU A 28 -11.89 -5.66 -21.38
CA LEU A 28 -11.74 -4.30 -20.87
C LEU A 28 -10.52 -3.60 -21.50
N TRP A 29 -9.45 -4.34 -21.72
CA TRP A 29 -8.18 -3.80 -22.19
C TRP A 29 -7.39 -4.85 -22.99
N LYS A 30 -6.66 -4.37 -24.02
CA LYS A 30 -5.66 -5.14 -24.77
C LYS A 30 -4.40 -4.32 -24.96
N GLY A 31 -3.27 -4.93 -24.75
CA GLY A 31 -1.98 -4.30 -24.98
C GLY A 31 -0.85 -5.32 -24.97
N ASN A 32 0.35 -4.84 -25.19
CA ASN A 32 1.56 -5.65 -25.08
C ASN A 32 2.37 -5.19 -23.86
N ASP A 33 3.01 -6.14 -23.21
CA ASP A 33 3.95 -5.88 -22.11
C ASP A 33 5.14 -5.07 -22.63
N ALA A 34 5.74 -4.25 -21.78
CA ALA A 34 7.00 -3.57 -22.08
C ALA A 34 8.13 -4.59 -22.18
N SER A 35 8.94 -4.51 -23.23
CA SER A 35 10.20 -5.25 -23.33
C SER A 35 11.24 -4.70 -22.34
N ALA A 36 12.30 -5.46 -22.05
CA ALA A 36 13.40 -5.00 -21.21
C ALA A 36 14.02 -3.71 -21.78
N ALA A 37 14.16 -3.60 -23.09
CA ALA A 37 14.67 -2.39 -23.76
C ALA A 37 13.76 -1.18 -23.53
N GLN A 38 12.44 -1.35 -23.55
CA GLN A 38 11.50 -0.28 -23.29
C GLN A 38 11.48 0.14 -21.80
N VAL A 39 11.70 -0.81 -20.88
CA VAL A 39 11.88 -0.51 -19.45
C VAL A 39 13.16 0.32 -19.25
N GLU A 40 14.24 -0.01 -19.93
CA GLU A 40 15.50 0.76 -19.91
C GLU A 40 15.32 2.15 -20.53
N GLN A 41 14.59 2.27 -21.64
CA GLN A 41 14.24 3.56 -22.25
C GLN A 41 13.45 4.45 -21.28
N ALA A 42 12.49 3.89 -20.54
CA ALA A 42 11.73 4.60 -19.52
C ALA A 42 12.64 5.10 -18.39
N CYS A 43 13.60 4.28 -17.96
CA CYS A 43 14.60 4.67 -16.96
C CYS A 43 15.49 5.81 -17.45
N HIS A 44 16.01 5.72 -18.66
CA HIS A 44 16.81 6.77 -19.27
C HIS A 44 16.01 8.08 -19.44
N ALA A 45 14.72 7.99 -19.81
CA ALA A 45 13.86 9.16 -19.88
C ALA A 45 13.67 9.82 -18.50
N ALA A 46 13.40 9.02 -17.46
CA ALA A 46 13.28 9.49 -16.09
C ALA A 46 14.58 10.12 -15.59
N ARG A 47 15.73 9.51 -15.86
CA ARG A 47 17.05 10.01 -15.46
C ARG A 47 17.37 11.35 -16.12
N ARG A 48 17.07 11.50 -17.41
CA ARG A 48 17.26 12.79 -18.13
C ARG A 48 16.34 13.88 -17.60
N ALA A 49 15.09 13.56 -17.25
CA ALA A 49 14.13 14.55 -16.74
C ALA A 49 14.42 14.98 -15.30
N PHE A 50 15.05 14.12 -14.50
CA PHE A 50 15.27 14.33 -13.06
C PHE A 50 15.93 15.66 -12.71
N PRO A 51 17.09 16.09 -13.28
CA PRO A 51 17.75 17.32 -12.87
C PRO A 51 16.90 18.58 -13.05
N ALA A 52 16.10 18.63 -14.12
CA ALA A 52 15.21 19.75 -14.38
C ALA A 52 14.01 19.74 -13.42
N TRP A 53 13.40 18.58 -13.17
CA TRP A 53 12.28 18.41 -12.27
C TRP A 53 12.66 18.67 -10.80
N ALA A 54 13.78 18.14 -10.34
CA ALA A 54 14.30 18.35 -8.98
C ALA A 54 14.60 19.82 -8.65
N LYS A 55 14.96 20.62 -9.66
CA LYS A 55 15.24 22.07 -9.53
C LYS A 55 13.98 22.94 -9.58
N GLN A 56 12.82 22.40 -9.98
CA GLN A 56 11.57 23.19 -9.98
C GLN A 56 11.23 23.63 -8.55
N PRO A 57 10.77 24.86 -8.36
CA PRO A 57 10.22 25.29 -7.08
C PRO A 57 9.10 24.36 -6.63
N PHE A 58 8.98 24.12 -5.32
CA PHE A 58 7.92 23.27 -4.77
C PHE A 58 6.52 23.70 -5.25
N ALA A 59 6.24 25.01 -5.29
CA ALA A 59 4.96 25.54 -5.74
C ALA A 59 4.60 25.11 -7.18
N VAL A 60 5.58 24.96 -8.07
CA VAL A 60 5.35 24.50 -9.45
C VAL A 60 4.95 23.04 -9.47
N ARG A 61 5.67 22.21 -8.70
CA ARG A 61 5.34 20.77 -8.56
C ARG A 61 3.98 20.58 -7.91
N GLN A 62 3.68 21.35 -6.85
CA GLN A 62 2.40 21.36 -6.17
C GLN A 62 1.25 21.72 -7.10
N ALA A 63 1.38 22.77 -7.91
CA ALA A 63 0.34 23.23 -8.85
C ALA A 63 -0.05 22.13 -9.86
N ILE A 64 0.92 21.35 -10.36
CA ILE A 64 0.65 20.22 -11.27
C ILE A 64 -0.09 19.10 -10.52
N VAL A 65 0.33 18.78 -9.31
CA VAL A 65 -0.29 17.74 -8.48
C VAL A 65 -1.73 18.14 -8.07
N GLU A 66 -1.97 19.41 -7.77
CA GLU A 66 -3.32 19.94 -7.47
C GLU A 66 -4.22 19.94 -8.72
N LYS A 67 -3.67 20.27 -9.89
CA LYS A 67 -4.41 20.13 -11.15
C LYS A 67 -4.81 18.67 -11.41
N PHE A 68 -3.93 17.72 -11.12
CA PHE A 68 -4.26 16.29 -11.19
C PHE A 68 -5.42 15.94 -10.24
N ALA A 69 -5.48 16.49 -9.02
CA ALA A 69 -6.62 16.30 -8.12
C ALA A 69 -7.94 16.77 -8.75
N GLY A 70 -7.94 17.95 -9.39
CA GLY A 70 -9.11 18.46 -10.12
C GLY A 70 -9.54 17.56 -11.28
N LEU A 71 -8.57 16.97 -11.99
CA LEU A 71 -8.85 16.02 -13.07
C LEU A 71 -9.40 14.69 -12.53
N LEU A 72 -8.91 14.19 -11.40
CA LEU A 72 -9.47 13.02 -10.73
C LEU A 72 -10.94 13.25 -10.35
N GLU A 73 -11.28 14.42 -9.78
CA GLU A 73 -12.67 14.75 -9.42
C GLU A 73 -13.56 14.87 -10.67
N ALA A 74 -13.08 15.54 -11.72
CA ALA A 74 -13.81 15.71 -12.98
C ALA A 74 -14.08 14.35 -13.68
N ASN A 75 -13.21 13.35 -13.51
CA ASN A 75 -13.30 12.02 -14.12
C ASN A 75 -13.75 10.95 -13.12
N LYS A 76 -14.27 11.33 -11.94
CA LYS A 76 -14.60 10.40 -10.86
C LYS A 76 -15.54 9.27 -11.27
N ALA A 77 -16.58 9.56 -12.03
CA ALA A 77 -17.55 8.55 -12.48
C ALA A 77 -16.89 7.52 -13.40
N GLU A 78 -16.05 7.95 -14.36
CA GLU A 78 -15.37 7.06 -15.30
C GLU A 78 -14.27 6.25 -14.60
N LEU A 79 -13.48 6.85 -13.71
CA LEU A 79 -12.49 6.13 -12.91
C LEU A 79 -13.15 5.09 -12.01
N THR A 80 -14.30 5.43 -11.40
CA THR A 80 -15.10 4.47 -10.62
C THR A 80 -15.51 3.28 -11.47
N ARG A 81 -16.02 3.51 -12.68
CA ARG A 81 -16.41 2.45 -13.63
C ARG A 81 -15.21 1.57 -13.99
N ILE A 82 -14.08 2.18 -14.34
CA ILE A 82 -12.85 1.47 -14.72
C ILE A 82 -12.38 0.57 -13.56
N ILE A 83 -12.19 1.13 -12.37
CA ILE A 83 -11.74 0.40 -11.19
C ILE A 83 -12.70 -0.73 -10.84
N ALA A 84 -14.01 -0.45 -10.81
CA ALA A 84 -15.03 -1.45 -10.49
C ALA A 84 -15.02 -2.61 -11.49
N SER A 85 -14.98 -2.33 -12.78
CA SER A 85 -15.01 -3.36 -13.82
C SER A 85 -13.73 -4.21 -13.85
N GLU A 86 -12.54 -3.63 -13.63
CA GLU A 86 -11.28 -4.37 -13.60
C GLU A 86 -11.11 -5.22 -12.34
N THR A 87 -11.53 -4.70 -11.18
CA THR A 87 -11.30 -5.33 -9.87
C THR A 87 -12.48 -6.16 -9.38
N SER A 88 -13.64 -6.05 -10.04
CA SER A 88 -14.92 -6.64 -9.62
C SER A 88 -15.49 -6.09 -8.31
N LYS A 89 -14.98 -4.95 -7.82
CA LYS A 89 -15.55 -4.25 -6.65
C LYS A 89 -16.94 -3.70 -6.98
N PRO A 90 -17.87 -3.67 -6.02
CA PRO A 90 -19.10 -2.90 -6.16
C PRO A 90 -18.78 -1.42 -6.48
N ARG A 91 -19.67 -0.78 -7.26
CA ARG A 91 -19.49 0.63 -7.67
C ARG A 91 -19.34 1.58 -6.48
N TRP A 92 -20.12 1.35 -5.42
CA TRP A 92 -20.02 2.17 -4.21
C TRP A 92 -18.63 2.14 -3.59
N GLU A 93 -17.98 0.96 -3.59
CA GLU A 93 -16.64 0.78 -3.03
C GLU A 93 -15.57 1.41 -3.93
N ALA A 94 -15.64 1.20 -5.25
CA ALA A 94 -14.74 1.83 -6.20
C ALA A 94 -14.82 3.38 -6.13
N THR A 95 -16.02 3.94 -5.88
CA THR A 95 -16.20 5.38 -5.64
C THR A 95 -15.42 5.86 -4.42
N THR A 96 -15.34 5.06 -3.34
CA THR A 96 -14.53 5.41 -2.16
C THR A 96 -13.05 5.42 -2.47
N GLU A 97 -12.57 4.53 -3.35
CA GLU A 97 -11.19 4.52 -3.79
C GLU A 97 -10.81 5.80 -4.54
N VAL A 98 -11.63 6.22 -5.51
CA VAL A 98 -11.39 7.46 -6.25
C VAL A 98 -11.40 8.69 -5.32
N THR A 99 -12.33 8.72 -4.36
CA THR A 99 -12.37 9.77 -3.34
C THR A 99 -11.08 9.79 -2.50
N ALA A 100 -10.55 8.62 -2.15
CA ALA A 100 -9.28 8.51 -1.44
C ALA A 100 -8.08 9.00 -2.28
N MET A 101 -8.09 8.75 -3.61
CA MET A 101 -7.08 9.28 -4.53
C MET A 101 -7.07 10.82 -4.53
N ILE A 102 -8.25 11.44 -4.60
CA ILE A 102 -8.39 12.91 -4.60
C ILE A 102 -7.89 13.50 -3.28
N ASN A 103 -8.36 12.97 -2.15
CA ASN A 103 -7.99 13.45 -0.82
C ASN A 103 -6.50 13.28 -0.52
N LYS A 104 -5.87 12.24 -1.10
CA LYS A 104 -4.44 11.97 -0.91
C LYS A 104 -3.55 13.11 -1.34
N ILE A 105 -3.97 13.92 -2.30
CA ILE A 105 -3.20 15.05 -2.81
C ILE A 105 -2.95 16.07 -1.70
N ALA A 106 -4.01 16.62 -1.10
CA ALA A 106 -3.89 17.58 -0.02
C ALA A 106 -3.15 17.02 1.20
N ILE A 107 -3.40 15.74 1.52
CA ILE A 107 -2.70 15.02 2.59
C ILE A 107 -1.20 14.95 2.31
N SER A 108 -0.78 14.63 1.08
CA SER A 108 0.64 14.54 0.69
C SER A 108 1.33 15.89 0.70
N VAL A 109 0.65 16.97 0.26
CA VAL A 109 1.17 18.33 0.37
C VAL A 109 1.40 18.72 1.84
N LYS A 110 0.42 18.46 2.71
CA LYS A 110 0.56 18.71 4.15
C LYS A 110 1.67 17.87 4.77
N ALA A 111 1.79 16.58 4.38
CA ALA A 111 2.85 15.69 4.86
C ALA A 111 4.24 16.21 4.46
N TYR A 112 4.41 16.69 3.23
CA TYR A 112 5.65 17.30 2.77
C TYR A 112 6.09 18.45 3.70
N HIS A 113 5.22 19.40 4.01
CA HIS A 113 5.54 20.52 4.88
C HIS A 113 5.79 20.14 6.34
N THR A 114 5.11 19.09 6.82
CA THR A 114 5.19 18.71 8.24
C THR A 114 6.37 17.78 8.52
N ARG A 115 6.68 16.87 7.60
CA ARG A 115 7.65 15.79 7.82
C ARG A 115 8.98 16.00 7.12
N THR A 116 8.96 16.72 6.01
CA THR A 116 10.14 17.06 5.22
C THR A 116 10.23 18.58 5.06
N GLY A 117 10.37 19.10 3.87
CA GLY A 117 10.47 20.56 3.68
C GLY A 117 11.82 21.11 4.13
N GLU A 118 11.80 22.32 4.66
CA GLU A 118 12.99 23.05 5.12
C GLU A 118 12.77 23.58 6.54
N GLN A 119 13.78 23.46 7.40
CA GLN A 119 13.76 23.92 8.78
C GLN A 119 15.04 24.70 9.06
N HIS A 120 14.89 25.88 9.67
CA HIS A 120 15.99 26.76 10.08
C HIS A 120 16.05 26.85 11.61
N THR A 121 17.27 26.83 12.12
CA THR A 121 17.55 27.10 13.54
C THR A 121 18.66 28.14 13.60
N ASP A 122 18.34 29.31 14.18
CA ASP A 122 19.31 30.38 14.35
C ASP A 122 20.42 29.97 15.31
N MET A 123 21.67 30.34 14.97
CA MET A 123 22.88 30.13 15.76
C MET A 123 23.56 31.48 15.99
N PRO A 124 24.44 31.61 17.01
CA PRO A 124 25.13 32.87 17.30
C PRO A 124 25.94 33.41 16.13
N ASP A 125 26.45 32.52 15.26
CA ASP A 125 27.33 32.84 14.12
C ASP A 125 26.72 32.47 12.78
N GLY A 126 25.41 32.23 12.69
CA GLY A 126 24.75 31.83 11.45
C GLY A 126 23.47 31.06 11.65
N ALA A 127 23.27 30.02 10.88
CA ALA A 127 22.09 29.15 10.99
C ALA A 127 22.43 27.68 10.72
N ALA A 128 21.73 26.77 11.40
CA ALA A 128 21.65 25.37 11.02
C ALA A 128 20.41 25.15 10.18
N THR A 129 20.56 24.61 8.99
CA THR A 129 19.45 24.38 8.07
C THR A 129 19.33 22.90 7.73
N LEU A 130 18.13 22.36 7.89
CA LEU A 130 17.75 21.03 7.42
C LEU A 130 16.89 21.15 6.17
N ARG A 131 17.32 20.53 5.10
CA ARG A 131 16.59 20.42 3.84
C ARG A 131 16.34 18.96 3.50
N HIS A 132 15.36 18.68 2.65
CA HIS A 132 15.11 17.35 2.12
C HIS A 132 15.26 17.38 0.60
N ARG A 133 16.00 16.40 0.07
CA ARG A 133 16.34 16.29 -1.35
C ARG A 133 15.76 15.03 -1.95
N PRO A 134 15.31 15.04 -3.23
CA PRO A 134 14.84 13.84 -3.90
C PRO A 134 15.98 12.83 -4.10
N HIS A 135 15.65 11.56 -4.08
CA HIS A 135 16.60 10.48 -4.37
C HIS A 135 17.04 10.48 -5.84
N GLY A 136 16.08 10.59 -6.76
CA GLY A 136 16.33 10.52 -8.20
C GLY A 136 15.21 9.83 -8.96
N VAL A 137 15.48 8.67 -9.54
CA VAL A 137 14.53 7.83 -10.28
C VAL A 137 13.95 6.76 -9.36
N LEU A 138 12.65 6.76 -9.13
CA LEU A 138 11.97 5.80 -8.28
C LEU A 138 11.07 4.87 -9.12
N ALA A 139 11.23 3.55 -8.96
CA ALA A 139 10.31 2.57 -9.50
C ALA A 139 9.13 2.39 -8.53
N VAL A 140 7.89 2.49 -9.02
CA VAL A 140 6.66 2.28 -8.25
C VAL A 140 5.93 1.07 -8.79
N PHE A 141 5.71 0.08 -7.94
CA PHE A 141 4.95 -1.13 -8.26
C PHE A 141 3.58 -1.07 -7.58
N GLY A 142 2.52 -1.05 -8.38
CA GLY A 142 1.14 -0.98 -7.91
C GLY A 142 0.50 -2.36 -7.74
N PRO A 143 -0.33 -2.54 -6.71
CA PRO A 143 -1.13 -3.74 -6.51
C PRO A 143 -2.46 -3.65 -7.28
N TYR A 144 -3.16 -4.78 -7.40
CA TYR A 144 -4.44 -4.83 -8.11
C TYR A 144 -5.65 -4.46 -7.23
N ASN A 145 -5.54 -4.60 -5.93
CA ASN A 145 -6.70 -4.42 -5.03
C ASN A 145 -7.15 -2.98 -4.85
N PHE A 146 -6.24 -2.02 -4.91
CA PHE A 146 -6.47 -0.58 -4.95
C PHE A 146 -5.58 0.05 -6.02
N PRO A 147 -5.85 -0.23 -7.31
CA PRO A 147 -4.93 0.07 -8.41
C PRO A 147 -4.74 1.56 -8.68
N GLY A 148 -5.69 2.39 -8.27
CA GLY A 148 -5.58 3.84 -8.34
C GLY A 148 -4.98 4.44 -7.07
N HIS A 149 -5.49 4.07 -5.89
CA HIS A 149 -5.15 4.72 -4.62
C HIS A 149 -3.75 4.39 -4.11
N LEU A 150 -3.35 3.11 -4.09
CA LEU A 150 -2.07 2.72 -3.49
C LEU A 150 -0.86 3.20 -4.29
N PRO A 151 -0.80 3.05 -5.63
CA PRO A 151 0.28 3.66 -6.40
C PRO A 151 0.32 5.19 -6.27
N ASN A 152 -0.85 5.84 -6.24
CA ASN A 152 -0.97 7.28 -6.04
C ASN A 152 -0.37 7.72 -4.69
N GLY A 153 -0.47 6.85 -3.68
CA GLY A 153 0.17 7.04 -2.37
C GLY A 153 1.69 7.06 -2.38
N HIS A 154 2.33 6.54 -3.42
CA HIS A 154 3.77 6.60 -3.67
C HIS A 154 4.14 7.67 -4.71
N ILE A 155 3.40 7.73 -5.82
CA ILE A 155 3.71 8.64 -6.95
C ILE A 155 3.60 10.11 -6.51
N VAL A 156 2.52 10.49 -5.83
CA VAL A 156 2.30 11.89 -5.43
C VAL A 156 3.40 12.42 -4.51
N PRO A 157 3.73 11.78 -3.38
CA PRO A 157 4.82 12.26 -2.52
C PRO A 157 6.18 12.20 -3.22
N ALA A 158 6.43 11.22 -4.11
CA ALA A 158 7.67 11.17 -4.89
C ALA A 158 7.81 12.37 -5.83
N LEU A 159 6.76 12.72 -6.57
CA LEU A 159 6.74 13.88 -7.47
C LEU A 159 6.84 15.21 -6.69
N LEU A 160 6.14 15.34 -5.55
CA LEU A 160 6.24 16.52 -4.68
C LEU A 160 7.66 16.72 -4.14
N ALA A 161 8.36 15.64 -3.78
CA ALA A 161 9.76 15.71 -3.35
C ALA A 161 10.73 16.09 -4.47
N GLY A 162 10.32 15.91 -5.74
CA GLY A 162 11.15 16.20 -6.92
C GLY A 162 11.79 14.99 -7.57
N ASN A 163 11.37 13.76 -7.21
CA ASN A 163 11.79 12.54 -7.92
C ASN A 163 11.07 12.40 -9.24
N THR A 164 11.66 11.65 -10.15
CA THR A 164 11.00 11.09 -11.33
C THR A 164 10.58 9.66 -11.07
N VAL A 165 9.56 9.18 -11.77
CA VAL A 165 8.91 7.91 -11.47
C VAL A 165 8.78 7.03 -12.70
N ILE A 166 9.05 5.73 -12.53
CA ILE A 166 8.66 4.68 -13.47
C ILE A 166 7.58 3.86 -12.78
N PHE A 167 6.36 3.96 -13.28
CA PHE A 167 5.20 3.28 -12.72
C PHE A 167 4.93 1.97 -13.46
N LYS A 168 4.91 0.87 -12.72
CA LYS A 168 4.43 -0.43 -13.18
C LYS A 168 3.17 -0.81 -12.38
N PRO A 169 1.97 -0.65 -12.94
CA PRO A 169 0.75 -1.16 -12.31
C PRO A 169 0.75 -2.69 -12.28
N SER A 170 -0.16 -3.27 -11.52
CA SER A 170 -0.43 -4.71 -11.63
C SER A 170 -0.90 -5.05 -13.04
N GLU A 171 -0.42 -6.16 -13.56
CA GLU A 171 -0.88 -6.73 -14.83
C GLU A 171 -2.35 -7.12 -14.83
N LEU A 172 -2.97 -7.17 -13.66
CA LEU A 172 -4.40 -7.44 -13.48
C LEU A 172 -5.28 -6.18 -13.54
N THR A 173 -4.66 -4.99 -13.56
CA THR A 173 -5.37 -3.69 -13.59
C THR A 173 -4.69 -2.68 -14.53
N PRO A 174 -4.39 -3.08 -15.79
CA PRO A 174 -3.68 -2.23 -16.73
C PRO A 174 -4.48 -1.00 -17.16
N LEU A 175 -5.81 -1.12 -17.32
CA LEU A 175 -6.66 -0.03 -17.75
C LEU A 175 -6.71 1.10 -16.73
N THR A 176 -6.76 0.76 -15.42
CA THR A 176 -6.68 1.77 -14.35
C THR A 176 -5.33 2.51 -14.38
N GLY A 177 -4.22 1.77 -14.54
CA GLY A 177 -2.89 2.37 -14.66
C GLY A 177 -2.81 3.36 -15.84
N GLU A 178 -3.30 2.96 -17.00
CA GLU A 178 -3.36 3.80 -18.20
C GLU A 178 -4.24 5.05 -18.00
N ALA A 179 -5.44 4.87 -17.43
CA ALA A 179 -6.37 5.97 -17.17
C ALA A 179 -5.78 7.02 -16.23
N VAL A 180 -5.11 6.59 -15.15
CA VAL A 180 -4.45 7.50 -14.20
C VAL A 180 -3.31 8.26 -14.86
N VAL A 181 -2.48 7.61 -15.68
CA VAL A 181 -1.36 8.30 -16.37
C VAL A 181 -1.85 9.30 -17.41
N LYS A 182 -2.96 9.02 -18.11
CA LYS A 182 -3.61 10.01 -19.00
C LYS A 182 -4.04 11.28 -18.27
N LEU A 183 -4.44 11.17 -17.01
CA LEU A 183 -4.78 12.36 -16.21
C LEU A 183 -3.51 13.12 -15.76
N TRP A 184 -2.40 12.44 -15.51
CA TRP A 184 -1.11 13.10 -15.28
C TRP A 184 -0.59 13.84 -16.51
N GLU A 185 -0.74 13.28 -17.71
CA GLU A 185 -0.47 13.96 -18.97
C GLU A 185 -1.29 15.24 -19.11
N GLN A 186 -2.62 15.17 -18.87
CA GLN A 186 -3.52 16.34 -18.90
C GLN A 186 -3.22 17.35 -17.81
N ALA A 187 -2.66 16.93 -16.68
CA ALA A 187 -2.19 17.85 -15.63
C ALA A 187 -0.99 18.68 -16.07
N GLY A 188 -0.31 18.26 -17.15
CA GLY A 188 0.84 18.96 -17.71
C GLY A 188 2.16 18.54 -17.05
N LEU A 189 2.24 17.30 -16.59
CA LEU A 189 3.49 16.74 -16.09
C LEU A 189 4.52 16.70 -17.23
N PRO A 190 5.75 17.20 -17.02
CA PRO A 190 6.75 17.25 -18.10
C PRO A 190 7.15 15.86 -18.59
N PRO A 191 7.50 15.70 -19.89
CA PRO A 191 7.99 14.44 -20.45
C PRO A 191 9.11 13.80 -19.60
N GLY A 192 9.04 12.50 -19.38
CA GLY A 192 10.02 11.73 -18.62
C GLY A 192 9.86 11.80 -17.09
N VAL A 193 9.12 12.76 -16.53
CA VAL A 193 8.93 12.87 -15.07
C VAL A 193 8.14 11.70 -14.50
N LEU A 194 7.12 11.22 -15.23
CA LEU A 194 6.43 9.96 -14.99
C LEU A 194 6.46 9.13 -16.26
N ASN A 195 6.77 7.85 -16.12
CA ASN A 195 6.73 6.89 -17.23
C ASN A 195 5.87 5.70 -16.81
N LEU A 196 5.09 5.12 -17.74
CA LEU A 196 4.26 3.95 -17.52
C LEU A 196 4.80 2.76 -18.30
N VAL A 197 5.14 1.69 -17.61
CA VAL A 197 5.51 0.40 -18.19
C VAL A 197 4.50 -0.65 -17.75
N GLN A 198 3.68 -1.12 -18.70
CA GLN A 198 2.74 -2.23 -18.47
C GLN A 198 3.46 -3.56 -18.60
N GLY A 199 3.07 -4.56 -17.82
CA GLY A 199 3.59 -5.90 -17.97
C GLY A 199 3.54 -6.74 -16.72
N GLY A 200 3.80 -8.02 -16.88
CA GLY A 200 3.81 -9.01 -15.83
C GLY A 200 5.14 -9.11 -15.09
N ARG A 201 5.45 -10.37 -14.71
CA ARG A 201 6.65 -10.68 -13.92
C ARG A 201 7.95 -10.29 -14.60
N GLU A 202 8.07 -10.54 -15.91
CA GLU A 202 9.30 -10.26 -16.67
C GLU A 202 9.61 -8.77 -16.71
N THR A 203 8.60 -7.93 -17.00
CA THR A 203 8.72 -6.47 -16.96
C THR A 203 9.08 -5.99 -15.55
N GLY A 204 8.48 -6.58 -14.50
CA GLY A 204 8.81 -6.26 -13.12
C GLY A 204 10.26 -6.63 -12.75
N GLN A 205 10.75 -7.77 -13.20
CA GLN A 205 12.13 -8.20 -13.00
C GLN A 205 13.12 -7.30 -13.75
N ALA A 206 12.82 -6.94 -15.01
CA ALA A 206 13.62 -6.00 -15.78
C ALA A 206 13.72 -4.65 -15.05
N LEU A 207 12.59 -4.09 -14.58
CA LEU A 207 12.58 -2.80 -13.87
C LEU A 207 13.35 -2.86 -12.55
N SER A 208 13.16 -3.90 -11.75
CA SER A 208 13.84 -4.02 -10.44
C SER A 208 15.33 -4.34 -10.56
N ALA A 209 15.79 -4.86 -11.70
CA ALA A 209 17.18 -5.18 -11.99
C ALA A 209 17.99 -3.98 -12.50
N LEU A 210 17.34 -2.85 -12.86
CA LEU A 210 18.05 -1.68 -13.37
C LEU A 210 19.01 -1.11 -12.34
N SER A 211 20.25 -0.88 -12.74
CA SER A 211 21.27 -0.22 -11.90
C SER A 211 20.95 1.26 -11.70
N ASP A 212 20.33 1.90 -12.68
CA ASP A 212 20.10 3.35 -12.74
C ASP A 212 18.78 3.82 -12.11
N ILE A 213 18.16 3.02 -11.25
CA ILE A 213 17.11 3.48 -10.33
C ILE A 213 17.70 3.76 -8.94
N ASP A 214 17.22 4.80 -8.27
CA ASP A 214 17.66 5.19 -6.92
C ASP A 214 16.77 4.57 -5.83
N GLY A 215 15.69 3.93 -6.21
CA GLY A 215 14.82 3.24 -5.26
C GLY A 215 13.63 2.55 -5.88
N LEU A 216 12.97 1.75 -5.03
CA LEU A 216 11.81 0.95 -5.38
C LEU A 216 10.76 1.03 -4.27
N LEU A 217 9.55 1.43 -4.65
CA LEU A 217 8.39 1.53 -3.78
C LEU A 217 7.37 0.46 -4.21
N PHE A 218 7.08 -0.46 -3.33
CA PHE A 218 6.30 -1.65 -3.63
C PHE A 218 5.13 -1.82 -2.67
N THR A 219 3.97 -2.12 -3.23
CA THR A 219 2.81 -2.64 -2.48
C THR A 219 2.36 -3.95 -3.12
N GLY A 220 2.30 -5.03 -2.34
CA GLY A 220 1.90 -6.34 -2.86
C GLY A 220 2.10 -7.49 -1.89
N SER A 221 2.29 -8.71 -2.41
CA SER A 221 2.46 -9.91 -1.59
C SER A 221 3.82 -9.94 -0.85
N ALA A 222 3.84 -10.54 0.35
CA ALA A 222 5.07 -10.75 1.10
C ALA A 222 6.11 -11.56 0.29
N GLY A 223 5.67 -12.56 -0.48
CA GLY A 223 6.57 -13.36 -1.32
C GLY A 223 7.34 -12.53 -2.33
N THR A 224 6.65 -11.61 -3.04
CA THR A 224 7.29 -10.68 -3.98
C THR A 224 8.17 -9.67 -3.25
N GLY A 225 7.71 -9.11 -2.13
CA GLY A 225 8.51 -8.17 -1.34
C GLY A 225 9.82 -8.78 -0.85
N TYR A 226 9.81 -10.03 -0.39
CA TYR A 226 11.03 -10.76 -0.03
C TYR A 226 11.97 -11.00 -1.23
N GLN A 227 11.45 -11.24 -2.42
CA GLN A 227 12.28 -11.36 -3.63
C GLN A 227 12.95 -10.03 -3.97
N LEU A 228 12.20 -8.93 -3.95
CA LEU A 228 12.73 -7.58 -4.18
C LEU A 228 13.78 -7.20 -3.13
N HIS A 229 13.53 -7.50 -1.86
CA HIS A 229 14.49 -7.25 -0.79
C HIS A 229 15.81 -8.01 -1.01
N ARG A 230 15.73 -9.30 -1.39
CA ARG A 230 16.92 -10.09 -1.71
C ARG A 230 17.67 -9.56 -2.93
N GLN A 231 16.95 -9.12 -3.97
CA GLN A 231 17.54 -8.59 -5.19
C GLN A 231 18.30 -7.27 -4.94
N LEU A 232 17.78 -6.43 -4.03
CA LEU A 232 18.41 -5.16 -3.65
C LEU A 232 19.40 -5.30 -2.46
N ALA A 233 19.55 -6.49 -1.90
CA ALA A 233 20.56 -6.75 -0.88
C ALA A 233 21.95 -6.46 -1.42
N GLY A 234 22.75 -5.68 -0.69
CA GLY A 234 24.08 -5.23 -1.12
C GLY A 234 24.05 -3.95 -1.98
N GLN A 235 22.90 -3.30 -2.16
CA GLN A 235 22.75 -1.99 -2.82
C GLN A 235 22.21 -0.95 -1.81
N PRO A 236 23.00 -0.59 -0.77
CA PRO A 236 22.54 0.29 0.31
C PRO A 236 22.22 1.72 -0.16
N GLU A 237 22.73 2.10 -1.33
CA GLU A 237 22.46 3.39 -1.97
C GLU A 237 21.01 3.52 -2.47
N LYS A 238 20.28 2.40 -2.63
CA LYS A 238 18.90 2.39 -3.13
C LYS A 238 17.90 2.36 -1.97
N ILE A 239 16.96 3.29 -2.01
CA ILE A 239 15.82 3.24 -1.07
C ILE A 239 14.86 2.09 -1.45
N LEU A 240 14.41 1.35 -0.47
CA LEU A 240 13.40 0.31 -0.64
C LEU A 240 12.28 0.52 0.38
N ALA A 241 11.05 0.68 -0.09
CA ALA A 241 9.85 0.71 0.75
C ALA A 241 8.92 -0.43 0.36
N LEU A 242 8.64 -1.30 1.30
CA LEU A 242 7.82 -2.49 1.12
C LEU A 242 6.57 -2.41 1.99
N GLU A 243 5.41 -2.36 1.33
CA GLU A 243 4.10 -2.54 1.94
C GLU A 243 3.56 -3.91 1.52
N MET A 244 3.44 -4.81 2.48
CA MET A 244 3.09 -6.21 2.22
C MET A 244 1.82 -6.60 2.97
N GLY A 245 1.32 -7.81 2.69
CA GLY A 245 0.10 -8.33 3.30
C GLY A 245 0.18 -8.54 4.80
N GLY A 246 -0.88 -9.10 5.37
CA GLY A 246 -1.00 -9.38 6.80
C GLY A 246 -1.85 -10.60 7.09
N ASN A 247 -1.52 -11.35 8.13
CA ASN A 247 -2.36 -12.40 8.70
C ASN A 247 -3.06 -11.87 9.97
N ASN A 248 -3.86 -10.83 9.78
CA ASN A 248 -4.32 -9.89 10.81
C ASN A 248 -5.30 -10.53 11.81
N PRO A 249 -5.04 -10.41 13.13
CA PRO A 249 -5.95 -10.87 14.17
C PRO A 249 -7.00 -9.80 14.52
N LEU A 250 -8.24 -10.23 14.71
CA LEU A 250 -9.32 -9.47 15.34
C LEU A 250 -9.79 -10.23 16.57
N ILE A 251 -9.68 -9.60 17.75
CA ILE A 251 -10.09 -10.18 19.02
C ILE A 251 -11.52 -9.71 19.34
N VAL A 252 -12.38 -10.64 19.73
CA VAL A 252 -13.73 -10.35 20.24
C VAL A 252 -13.84 -10.82 21.68
N GLU A 253 -14.00 -9.84 22.59
CA GLU A 253 -14.04 -10.04 24.04
C GLU A 253 -15.29 -9.39 24.63
N ASP A 254 -16.27 -10.22 25.00
CA ASP A 254 -17.49 -9.83 25.74
C ASP A 254 -18.20 -8.57 25.17
N PRO A 255 -18.60 -8.54 23.88
CA PRO A 255 -19.23 -7.37 23.28
C PRO A 255 -20.62 -7.12 23.87
N ASP A 256 -20.92 -5.88 24.23
CA ASP A 256 -22.24 -5.48 24.76
C ASP A 256 -23.36 -5.57 23.70
N ASP A 257 -23.01 -5.32 22.43
CA ASP A 257 -23.89 -5.41 21.27
C ASP A 257 -23.33 -6.41 20.25
N ILE A 258 -23.98 -7.57 20.19
CA ILE A 258 -23.59 -8.67 19.29
C ILE A 258 -23.73 -8.25 17.81
N ASP A 259 -24.81 -7.55 17.43
CA ASP A 259 -25.02 -7.17 16.03
C ASP A 259 -24.02 -6.10 15.58
N ALA A 260 -23.65 -5.16 16.44
CA ALA A 260 -22.56 -4.21 16.19
C ALA A 260 -21.21 -4.94 16.04
N ALA A 261 -20.90 -5.91 16.90
CA ALA A 261 -19.68 -6.70 16.81
C ALA A 261 -19.62 -7.54 15.52
N VAL A 262 -20.74 -8.14 15.11
CA VAL A 262 -20.88 -8.86 13.84
C VAL A 262 -20.67 -7.92 12.65
N HIS A 263 -21.30 -6.73 12.67
CA HIS A 263 -21.10 -5.73 11.63
C HIS A 263 -19.63 -5.34 11.47
N LEU A 264 -18.94 -5.02 12.57
CA LEU A 264 -17.51 -4.68 12.55
C LEU A 264 -16.63 -5.83 12.05
N THR A 265 -16.97 -7.08 12.40
CA THR A 265 -16.28 -8.27 11.95
C THR A 265 -16.45 -8.49 10.44
N ILE A 266 -17.67 -8.36 9.92
CA ILE A 266 -17.97 -8.45 8.49
C ILE A 266 -17.23 -7.36 7.70
N GLN A 267 -17.24 -6.12 8.18
CA GLN A 267 -16.48 -5.01 7.59
C GLN A 267 -14.96 -5.29 7.62
N SER A 268 -14.48 -5.92 8.68
CA SER A 268 -13.06 -6.24 8.81
C SER A 268 -12.61 -7.39 7.90
N ALA A 269 -13.47 -8.40 7.70
CA ALA A 269 -13.07 -9.64 7.02
C ALA A 269 -13.46 -9.69 5.54
N PHE A 270 -14.64 -9.15 5.17
CA PHE A 270 -15.27 -9.46 3.88
C PHE A 270 -15.40 -8.29 2.92
N ILE A 271 -15.19 -7.04 3.35
CA ILE A 271 -15.15 -5.89 2.43
C ILE A 271 -14.11 -6.14 1.33
N THR A 272 -14.34 -5.69 0.12
CA THR A 272 -13.47 -5.94 -1.06
C THR A 272 -13.31 -7.46 -1.35
N ALA A 273 -14.32 -8.27 -1.01
CA ALA A 273 -14.22 -9.73 -1.04
C ALA A 273 -12.97 -10.24 -0.29
N GLY A 274 -12.62 -9.62 0.85
CA GLY A 274 -11.43 -9.96 1.65
C GLY A 274 -10.09 -9.54 1.02
N GLN A 275 -10.09 -8.76 -0.05
CA GLN A 275 -8.86 -8.40 -0.78
C GLN A 275 -8.23 -7.09 -0.31
N ARG A 276 -8.16 -6.87 1.02
CA ARG A 276 -7.35 -5.80 1.62
C ARG A 276 -6.24 -6.40 2.48
N CYS A 277 -5.08 -5.82 2.43
CA CYS A 277 -3.96 -6.21 3.28
C CYS A 277 -4.27 -6.11 4.78
N THR A 278 -5.20 -5.23 5.17
CA THR A 278 -5.67 -5.04 6.54
C THR A 278 -6.92 -5.86 6.89
N CYS A 279 -7.44 -6.71 6.00
CA CYS A 279 -8.57 -7.58 6.36
C CYS A 279 -8.23 -8.53 7.50
N ALA A 280 -9.20 -8.76 8.39
CA ALA A 280 -9.12 -9.80 9.39
C ALA A 280 -9.04 -11.17 8.72
N ARG A 281 -8.00 -11.92 9.01
CA ARG A 281 -7.82 -13.32 8.58
C ARG A 281 -8.05 -14.28 9.73
N ARG A 282 -7.70 -13.84 10.94
CA ARG A 282 -7.78 -14.59 12.18
C ARG A 282 -8.72 -13.90 13.15
N LEU A 283 -9.84 -14.55 13.43
CA LEU A 283 -10.82 -14.09 14.42
C LEU A 283 -10.61 -14.87 15.71
N LEU A 284 -10.29 -14.16 16.78
CA LEU A 284 -10.06 -14.74 18.10
C LEU A 284 -11.30 -14.47 18.96
N VAL A 285 -12.02 -15.53 19.37
CA VAL A 285 -13.29 -15.43 20.07
C VAL A 285 -13.22 -16.15 21.40
N LYS A 286 -13.56 -15.44 22.48
CA LYS A 286 -13.58 -16.00 23.83
C LYS A 286 -14.54 -17.20 23.92
N ARG A 287 -14.17 -18.26 24.63
CA ARG A 287 -15.06 -19.39 24.92
C ARG A 287 -16.17 -18.95 25.85
N GLY A 288 -17.33 -19.61 25.72
CA GLY A 288 -18.49 -19.38 26.58
C GLY A 288 -19.71 -18.89 25.79
N ALA A 289 -20.83 -18.76 26.49
CA ALA A 289 -22.15 -18.52 25.90
C ALA A 289 -22.21 -17.26 25.01
N GLN A 290 -21.51 -16.20 25.42
CA GLN A 290 -21.51 -14.93 24.66
C GLN A 290 -20.71 -15.07 23.36
N GLY A 291 -19.53 -15.68 23.39
CA GLY A 291 -18.75 -15.95 22.19
C GLY A 291 -19.45 -16.92 21.24
N ASP A 292 -20.20 -17.90 21.77
CA ASP A 292 -20.98 -18.84 20.97
C ASP A 292 -22.17 -18.13 20.30
N ALA A 293 -22.86 -17.25 21.02
CA ALA A 293 -23.95 -16.43 20.49
C ALA A 293 -23.44 -15.47 19.38
N PHE A 294 -22.29 -14.83 19.60
CA PHE A 294 -21.64 -13.99 18.59
C PHE A 294 -21.29 -14.79 17.32
N LEU A 295 -20.63 -15.96 17.45
CA LEU A 295 -20.27 -16.78 16.28
C LEU A 295 -21.48 -17.28 15.52
N LYS A 296 -22.53 -17.71 16.24
CA LYS A 296 -23.79 -18.12 15.61
C LYS A 296 -24.36 -16.98 14.78
N ARG A 297 -24.43 -15.77 15.36
CA ARG A 297 -24.96 -14.59 14.69
C ARG A 297 -24.10 -14.16 13.51
N LEU A 298 -22.78 -14.23 13.64
CA LEU A 298 -21.83 -13.94 12.55
C LEU A 298 -22.07 -14.85 11.35
N VAL A 299 -22.23 -16.17 11.57
CA VAL A 299 -22.51 -17.14 10.52
C VAL A 299 -23.87 -16.85 9.87
N GLU A 300 -24.93 -16.60 10.66
CA GLU A 300 -26.28 -16.30 10.16
C GLU A 300 -26.28 -15.07 9.23
N VAL A 301 -25.59 -13.98 9.62
CA VAL A 301 -25.54 -12.75 8.83
C VAL A 301 -24.65 -12.93 7.61
N SER A 302 -23.48 -13.56 7.77
CA SER A 302 -22.53 -13.79 6.68
C SER A 302 -23.09 -14.69 5.58
N ALA A 303 -23.94 -15.66 5.93
CA ALA A 303 -24.61 -16.54 4.97
C ALA A 303 -25.56 -15.80 4.01
N ARG A 304 -25.98 -14.59 4.35
CA ARG A 304 -26.84 -13.72 3.52
C ARG A 304 -26.04 -12.81 2.57
N LEU A 305 -24.71 -12.80 2.68
CA LEU A 305 -23.86 -11.99 1.81
C LEU A 305 -23.68 -12.71 0.47
N VAL A 306 -24.41 -12.26 -0.53
CA VAL A 306 -24.32 -12.79 -1.90
C VAL A 306 -23.50 -11.83 -2.75
N PRO A 307 -22.32 -12.26 -3.24
CA PRO A 307 -21.54 -11.44 -4.15
C PRO A 307 -22.23 -11.33 -5.51
N ALA A 308 -22.13 -10.14 -6.13
CA ALA A 308 -22.69 -9.87 -7.45
C ALA A 308 -21.74 -9.02 -8.30
N ALA A 309 -22.09 -8.81 -9.57
CA ALA A 309 -21.32 -7.98 -10.49
C ALA A 309 -21.20 -6.53 -9.97
N TRP A 310 -20.15 -5.85 -10.39
CA TRP A 310 -19.80 -4.48 -9.96
C TRP A 310 -20.93 -3.45 -10.24
N ASP A 311 -21.75 -3.69 -11.24
CA ASP A 311 -22.86 -2.83 -11.73
C ASP A 311 -24.23 -3.35 -11.36
N ALA A 312 -24.33 -4.41 -10.56
CA ALA A 312 -25.62 -4.96 -10.11
C ALA A 312 -26.47 -3.91 -9.37
N ASP A 313 -27.78 -4.01 -9.53
CA ASP A 313 -28.78 -3.19 -8.84
C ASP A 313 -29.83 -4.11 -8.19
N PRO A 314 -30.02 -4.08 -6.86
CA PRO A 314 -29.30 -3.25 -5.89
C PRO A 314 -27.80 -3.62 -5.78
N GLN A 315 -26.99 -2.62 -5.38
CA GLN A 315 -25.55 -2.83 -5.18
C GLN A 315 -25.30 -3.86 -4.06
N PRO A 316 -24.43 -4.87 -4.30
CA PRO A 316 -24.07 -5.84 -3.27
C PRO A 316 -23.10 -5.23 -2.24
N PHE A 317 -23.01 -5.85 -1.06
CA PHE A 317 -21.96 -5.51 -0.08
C PHE A 317 -20.56 -5.94 -0.58
N ILE A 318 -20.47 -7.13 -1.18
CA ILE A 318 -19.23 -7.65 -1.77
C ILE A 318 -19.42 -7.95 -3.25
N GLY A 319 -18.38 -7.69 -4.03
CA GLY A 319 -18.28 -8.09 -5.43
C GLY A 319 -17.52 -9.42 -5.59
N GLY A 320 -16.96 -9.63 -6.79
CA GLY A 320 -16.08 -10.75 -7.05
C GLY A 320 -14.63 -10.48 -6.62
N LEU A 321 -13.80 -11.51 -6.69
CA LEU A 321 -12.35 -11.39 -6.61
C LEU A 321 -11.79 -10.88 -7.95
N ILE A 322 -10.51 -10.54 -7.96
CA ILE A 322 -9.79 -10.04 -9.14
C ILE A 322 -9.81 -10.99 -10.34
N SER A 323 -9.98 -12.29 -10.09
CA SER A 323 -10.06 -13.35 -11.11
C SER A 323 -10.73 -14.60 -10.56
N GLU A 324 -11.21 -15.47 -11.44
CA GLU A 324 -11.66 -16.82 -11.10
C GLU A 324 -10.57 -17.63 -10.38
N GLN A 325 -9.31 -17.51 -10.84
CA GLN A 325 -8.19 -18.22 -10.21
C GLN A 325 -7.99 -17.78 -8.76
N ALA A 326 -8.20 -16.50 -8.44
CA ALA A 326 -8.15 -16.01 -7.06
C ALA A 326 -9.26 -16.64 -6.20
N ALA A 327 -10.47 -16.81 -6.74
CA ALA A 327 -11.56 -17.50 -6.05
C ALA A 327 -11.24 -18.99 -5.83
N LEU A 328 -10.71 -19.66 -6.84
CA LEU A 328 -10.28 -21.07 -6.73
C LEU A 328 -9.16 -21.26 -5.70
N ASN A 329 -8.23 -20.32 -5.60
CA ASN A 329 -7.17 -20.35 -4.59
C ASN A 329 -7.73 -20.26 -3.16
N VAL A 330 -8.77 -19.45 -2.94
CA VAL A 330 -9.46 -19.37 -1.64
C VAL A 330 -10.18 -20.66 -1.32
N LEU A 331 -10.87 -21.28 -2.28
CA LEU A 331 -11.53 -22.58 -2.10
C LEU A 331 -10.50 -23.66 -1.77
N LYS A 332 -9.37 -23.67 -2.46
CA LYS A 332 -8.28 -24.59 -2.15
C LYS A 332 -7.76 -24.40 -0.73
N ALA A 333 -7.53 -23.17 -0.30
CA ALA A 333 -7.07 -22.86 1.07
C ALA A 333 -8.09 -23.35 2.12
N TRP A 334 -9.38 -23.16 1.88
CA TRP A 334 -10.43 -23.71 2.73
C TRP A 334 -10.36 -25.24 2.81
N GLN A 335 -10.25 -25.95 1.66
CA GLN A 335 -10.13 -27.40 1.61
C GLN A 335 -8.88 -27.89 2.35
N ASP A 336 -7.74 -27.22 2.17
CA ASP A 336 -6.49 -27.53 2.85
C ASP A 336 -6.61 -27.38 4.38
N HIS A 337 -7.36 -26.37 4.86
CA HIS A 337 -7.65 -26.23 6.29
C HIS A 337 -8.57 -27.33 6.82
N VAL A 338 -9.62 -27.71 6.07
CA VAL A 338 -10.49 -28.85 6.43
C VAL A 338 -9.68 -30.14 6.52
N ALA A 339 -8.80 -30.39 5.55
CA ALA A 339 -7.92 -31.58 5.57
C ALA A 339 -6.95 -31.58 6.76
N ARG A 340 -6.64 -30.44 7.37
CA ARG A 340 -5.84 -30.31 8.59
C ARG A 340 -6.63 -30.44 9.89
N GLY A 341 -7.95 -30.70 9.82
CA GLY A 341 -8.82 -30.88 10.97
C GLY A 341 -9.64 -29.66 11.37
N ALA A 342 -9.67 -28.60 10.57
CA ALA A 342 -10.54 -27.46 10.81
C ALA A 342 -12.01 -27.81 10.53
N LYS A 343 -12.93 -27.15 11.28
CA LYS A 343 -14.37 -27.35 11.16
C LYS A 343 -15.02 -26.19 10.39
N THR A 344 -15.68 -26.50 9.28
CA THR A 344 -16.43 -25.49 8.52
C THR A 344 -17.64 -25.02 9.30
N LEU A 345 -17.74 -23.69 9.53
CA LEU A 345 -18.93 -23.03 10.10
C LEU A 345 -19.81 -22.42 9.00
N LEU A 346 -19.20 -21.87 7.95
CA LEU A 346 -19.85 -21.40 6.74
C LEU A 346 -18.96 -21.78 5.53
N GLU A 347 -19.52 -22.57 4.63
CA GLU A 347 -18.82 -23.07 3.44
C GLU A 347 -18.77 -22.00 2.37
N PRO A 348 -17.56 -21.61 1.86
CA PRO A 348 -17.45 -20.72 0.71
C PRO A 348 -17.85 -21.45 -0.58
N LYS A 349 -18.64 -20.77 -1.45
CA LYS A 349 -19.13 -21.35 -2.70
C LYS A 349 -19.01 -20.36 -3.85
N LEU A 350 -18.63 -20.87 -5.03
CA LEU A 350 -18.78 -20.10 -6.25
C LEU A 350 -20.28 -19.88 -6.54
N VAL A 351 -20.71 -18.64 -6.66
CA VAL A 351 -22.09 -18.31 -7.02
C VAL A 351 -22.38 -18.74 -8.46
N GLN A 352 -21.41 -18.54 -9.33
CA GLN A 352 -21.49 -18.91 -10.73
C GLN A 352 -20.13 -19.48 -11.19
N PRO A 353 -20.10 -20.73 -11.69
CA PRO A 353 -18.89 -21.31 -12.26
C PRO A 353 -18.32 -20.45 -13.39
N GLY A 354 -17.01 -20.41 -13.51
CA GLY A 354 -16.34 -19.60 -14.52
C GLY A 354 -16.23 -18.11 -14.17
N THR A 355 -16.71 -17.67 -13.01
CA THR A 355 -16.62 -16.29 -12.53
C THR A 355 -15.84 -16.18 -11.23
N SER A 356 -15.56 -14.94 -10.80
CA SER A 356 -14.86 -14.67 -9.54
C SER A 356 -15.77 -14.46 -8.33
N LEU A 357 -17.08 -14.74 -8.47
CA LEU A 357 -18.08 -14.53 -7.42
C LEU A 357 -18.02 -15.65 -6.39
N LEU A 358 -17.40 -15.39 -5.24
CA LEU A 358 -17.22 -16.34 -4.14
C LEU A 358 -17.91 -15.83 -2.88
N THR A 359 -18.80 -16.64 -2.29
CA THR A 359 -19.41 -16.32 -0.99
C THR A 359 -18.38 -16.35 0.14
N PRO A 360 -18.62 -15.62 1.26
CA PRO A 360 -17.77 -15.72 2.44
C PRO A 360 -17.69 -17.14 2.99
N GLY A 361 -16.50 -17.51 3.47
CA GLY A 361 -16.26 -18.72 4.25
C GLY A 361 -15.84 -18.39 5.68
N ILE A 362 -16.32 -19.21 6.65
CA ILE A 362 -15.93 -19.14 8.06
C ILE A 362 -15.57 -20.53 8.52
N ILE A 363 -14.36 -20.68 9.09
CA ILE A 363 -13.84 -21.97 9.47
C ILE A 363 -13.22 -21.91 10.86
N GLU A 364 -13.60 -22.83 11.77
CA GLU A 364 -13.02 -22.94 13.11
C GLU A 364 -11.76 -23.80 13.09
N MET A 365 -10.67 -23.20 13.58
CA MET A 365 -9.32 -23.76 13.49
C MET A 365 -8.87 -24.47 14.78
N SER A 366 -9.67 -24.47 15.85
CA SER A 366 -9.27 -25.00 17.17
C SER A 366 -8.85 -26.47 17.15
N GLY A 367 -9.33 -27.25 16.19
CA GLY A 367 -8.96 -28.66 15.99
C GLY A 367 -7.87 -28.89 14.93
N ALA A 368 -7.44 -27.83 14.23
CA ALA A 368 -6.50 -27.97 13.14
C ALA A 368 -5.05 -28.01 13.63
N SER A 369 -4.22 -28.78 12.94
CA SER A 369 -2.78 -28.91 13.20
C SER A 369 -1.96 -28.47 11.99
N ASN A 370 -0.72 -28.04 12.23
CA ASN A 370 0.22 -27.63 11.16
C ASN A 370 -0.36 -26.59 10.19
N VAL A 371 -1.09 -25.60 10.74
CA VAL A 371 -1.66 -24.50 9.96
C VAL A 371 -0.53 -23.58 9.51
N PRO A 372 -0.36 -23.34 8.20
CA PRO A 372 0.67 -22.43 7.72
C PRO A 372 0.30 -20.97 8.10
N ASP A 373 1.31 -20.19 8.49
CA ASP A 373 1.16 -18.76 8.72
C ASP A 373 1.26 -18.00 7.38
N GLU A 374 0.17 -18.09 6.60
CA GLU A 374 0.06 -17.50 5.28
C GLU A 374 -1.21 -16.69 5.14
N GLU A 375 -1.14 -15.62 4.36
CA GLU A 375 -2.29 -14.79 4.04
C GLU A 375 -3.15 -15.44 2.95
N VAL A 376 -4.41 -15.73 3.26
CA VAL A 376 -5.43 -16.10 2.25
C VAL A 376 -6.13 -14.81 1.80
N PHE A 377 -5.74 -14.29 0.62
CA PHE A 377 -6.21 -12.99 0.14
C PHE A 377 -7.58 -13.09 -0.54
N GLY A 378 -8.61 -13.28 0.29
CA GLY A 378 -10.00 -13.48 -0.12
C GLY A 378 -10.96 -13.60 1.05
N PRO A 379 -12.25 -13.90 0.83
CA PRO A 379 -13.29 -13.86 1.84
C PRO A 379 -13.34 -15.15 2.69
N LEU A 380 -12.23 -15.55 3.28
CA LEU A 380 -12.12 -16.68 4.20
C LEU A 380 -11.65 -16.19 5.57
N LEU A 381 -12.50 -16.39 6.60
CA LEU A 381 -12.22 -16.01 7.98
C LEU A 381 -11.94 -17.25 8.82
N CYS A 382 -10.76 -17.34 9.39
CA CYS A 382 -10.35 -18.41 10.29
C CYS A 382 -10.61 -18.00 11.74
N VAL A 383 -11.27 -18.87 12.51
CA VAL A 383 -11.70 -18.62 13.89
C VAL A 383 -10.91 -19.49 14.86
N TRP A 384 -10.37 -18.88 15.90
CA TRP A 384 -9.78 -19.58 17.06
C TRP A 384 -10.53 -19.20 18.32
N ARG A 385 -10.56 -20.12 19.28
CA ARG A 385 -11.20 -19.91 20.58
C ARG A 385 -10.11 -19.81 21.65
N TYR A 386 -10.27 -18.83 22.55
CA TYR A 386 -9.37 -18.62 23.69
C TYR A 386 -10.15 -18.58 25.02
N ASP A 387 -9.45 -18.75 26.13
CA ASP A 387 -10.03 -18.81 27.47
C ASP A 387 -9.84 -17.50 28.24
N ASP A 388 -8.66 -16.88 28.17
CA ASP A 388 -8.32 -15.64 28.82
C ASP A 388 -7.67 -14.63 27.85
N PHE A 389 -7.65 -13.35 28.22
CA PHE A 389 -7.24 -12.28 27.31
C PHE A 389 -5.72 -12.29 27.02
N ASP A 390 -4.89 -12.75 27.96
CA ASP A 390 -3.44 -12.90 27.73
C ASP A 390 -3.18 -13.96 26.66
N ALA A 391 -3.92 -15.07 26.72
CA ALA A 391 -3.89 -16.07 25.66
C ALA A 391 -4.34 -15.50 24.30
N ALA A 392 -5.35 -14.63 24.28
CA ALA A 392 -5.78 -13.98 23.02
C ALA A 392 -4.67 -13.10 22.45
N ILE A 393 -3.97 -12.30 23.25
CA ILE A 393 -2.84 -11.47 22.82
C ILE A 393 -1.69 -12.35 22.32
N ALA A 394 -1.34 -13.41 23.06
CA ALA A 394 -0.30 -14.34 22.64
C ALA A 394 -0.64 -14.98 21.28
N MET A 395 -1.89 -15.42 21.08
CA MET A 395 -2.37 -15.93 19.81
C MET A 395 -2.36 -14.84 18.70
N ALA A 396 -2.75 -13.62 19.02
CA ALA A 396 -2.72 -12.50 18.08
C ALA A 396 -1.30 -12.26 17.55
N ASN A 397 -0.31 -12.30 18.41
CA ASN A 397 1.10 -12.07 18.08
C ASN A 397 1.79 -13.30 17.44
N ASN A 398 1.17 -14.48 17.49
CA ASN A 398 1.73 -15.71 16.91
C ASN A 398 1.59 -15.73 15.38
N THR A 399 2.28 -14.82 14.73
CA THR A 399 2.38 -14.70 13.28
C THR A 399 3.68 -13.97 12.91
N ARG A 400 4.24 -14.28 11.77
CA ARG A 400 5.37 -13.52 11.22
C ARG A 400 4.98 -12.13 10.71
N TYR A 401 3.71 -11.91 10.46
CA TYR A 401 3.15 -10.64 9.98
C TYR A 401 2.93 -9.65 11.14
N GLY A 402 2.59 -8.42 10.80
CA GLY A 402 2.31 -7.37 11.79
C GLY A 402 1.78 -6.10 11.16
N LEU A 403 0.75 -6.21 10.29
CA LEU A 403 0.16 -5.04 9.65
C LEU A 403 -0.94 -4.41 10.50
N SER A 404 -2.00 -5.18 10.80
CA SER A 404 -3.17 -4.69 11.52
C SER A 404 -3.60 -5.67 12.60
N SER A 405 -4.09 -5.15 13.73
CA SER A 405 -4.70 -5.89 14.83
C SER A 405 -5.87 -5.08 15.39
N GLY A 406 -6.79 -5.71 16.10
CA GLY A 406 -7.87 -4.96 16.74
C GLY A 406 -8.63 -5.75 17.78
N LEU A 407 -9.40 -4.98 18.56
CA LEU A 407 -10.24 -5.47 19.65
C LEU A 407 -11.67 -4.93 19.49
N ILE A 408 -12.63 -5.83 19.59
CA ILE A 408 -14.04 -5.52 19.78
C ILE A 408 -14.38 -5.88 21.23
N SER A 409 -14.57 -4.87 22.08
CA SER A 409 -14.83 -5.05 23.50
C SER A 409 -15.27 -3.72 24.13
N PRO A 410 -16.14 -3.70 25.16
CA PRO A 410 -16.43 -2.51 25.93
C PRO A 410 -15.29 -2.11 26.90
N HIS A 411 -14.31 -2.98 27.12
CA HIS A 411 -13.28 -2.86 28.15
C HIS A 411 -12.08 -2.05 27.66
N ARG A 412 -11.96 -0.80 28.09
CA ARG A 412 -10.85 0.10 27.75
C ARG A 412 -9.50 -0.43 28.23
N GLU A 413 -9.44 -0.99 29.42
CA GLU A 413 -8.21 -1.55 30.00
C GLU A 413 -7.63 -2.70 29.17
N LYS A 414 -8.47 -3.51 28.54
CA LYS A 414 -8.02 -4.57 27.62
C LYS A 414 -7.46 -4.00 26.30
N PHE A 415 -8.04 -2.91 25.83
CA PHE A 415 -7.48 -2.21 24.68
C PHE A 415 -6.12 -1.58 25.01
N ASP A 416 -5.98 -0.96 26.19
CA ASP A 416 -4.71 -0.38 26.63
C ASP A 416 -3.63 -1.46 26.77
N GLN A 417 -3.99 -2.65 27.28
CA GLN A 417 -3.10 -3.80 27.31
C GLN A 417 -2.71 -4.25 25.89
N LEU A 418 -3.70 -4.40 24.99
CA LEU A 418 -3.42 -4.78 23.60
C LEU A 418 -2.48 -3.77 22.92
N LEU A 419 -2.65 -2.46 23.14
CA LEU A 419 -1.77 -1.42 22.56
C LEU A 419 -0.31 -1.58 22.99
N LEU A 420 -0.06 -2.02 24.22
CA LEU A 420 1.30 -2.24 24.73
C LEU A 420 1.94 -3.50 24.17
N GLU A 421 1.14 -4.53 23.92
CA GLU A 421 1.64 -5.86 23.62
C GLU A 421 1.48 -6.27 22.14
N ALA A 422 0.60 -5.60 21.37
CA ALA A 422 0.36 -5.93 19.98
C ALA A 422 1.58 -5.65 19.10
N ARG A 423 1.90 -6.62 18.27
CA ARG A 423 2.97 -6.51 17.26
C ARG A 423 2.38 -6.18 15.90
N ALA A 424 1.79 -4.98 15.76
CA ALA A 424 1.16 -4.50 14.54
C ALA A 424 1.37 -2.99 14.37
N GLY A 425 1.39 -2.54 13.10
CA GLY A 425 1.52 -1.10 12.79
C GLY A 425 0.20 -0.33 12.93
N ILE A 426 -0.94 -1.05 12.90
CA ILE A 426 -2.27 -0.47 13.06
C ILE A 426 -3.00 -1.29 14.14
N VAL A 427 -3.52 -0.62 15.17
CA VAL A 427 -4.29 -1.27 16.25
C VAL A 427 -5.58 -0.50 16.47
N ASN A 428 -6.72 -1.14 16.17
CA ASN A 428 -8.03 -0.51 16.23
C ASN A 428 -8.87 -1.04 17.40
N TRP A 429 -9.65 -0.16 18.04
CA TRP A 429 -10.61 -0.51 19.06
C TRP A 429 -12.03 -0.12 18.64
N ASN A 430 -12.94 -1.11 18.62
CA ASN A 430 -14.33 -0.94 18.20
C ASN A 430 -14.47 -0.21 16.84
N LYS A 431 -13.53 -0.47 15.95
CA LYS A 431 -13.49 -0.02 14.56
C LYS A 431 -13.07 -1.18 13.66
N PRO A 432 -13.46 -1.18 12.38
CA PRO A 432 -12.99 -2.21 11.44
C PRO A 432 -11.45 -2.21 11.34
N LEU A 433 -10.84 -3.38 11.19
CA LEU A 433 -9.40 -3.48 10.94
C LEU A 433 -9.00 -2.78 9.65
N THR A 434 -9.90 -2.73 8.68
CA THR A 434 -9.72 -2.08 7.38
C THR A 434 -9.80 -0.55 7.45
N GLY A 435 -10.10 0.02 8.60
CA GLY A 435 -10.11 1.45 8.86
C GLY A 435 -8.69 1.96 9.17
N ALA A 436 -8.14 2.81 8.30
CA ALA A 436 -6.88 3.51 8.53
C ALA A 436 -7.02 4.99 8.18
N ALA A 437 -6.49 5.85 9.04
CA ALA A 437 -6.48 7.28 8.79
C ALA A 437 -5.37 7.63 7.78
N SER A 438 -5.72 8.28 6.67
CA SER A 438 -4.73 8.71 5.66
C SER A 438 -3.75 9.78 6.17
N THR A 439 -4.05 10.41 7.31
CA THR A 439 -3.20 11.36 8.04
C THR A 439 -2.33 10.72 9.11
N ALA A 440 -2.30 9.39 9.17
CA ALA A 440 -1.44 8.59 10.05
C ALA A 440 -0.49 7.73 9.21
N PRO A 441 0.59 7.19 9.81
CA PRO A 441 1.42 6.20 9.12
C PRO A 441 0.60 4.94 8.80
N PHE A 442 0.89 4.35 7.64
CA PHE A 442 0.32 3.07 7.23
C PHE A 442 1.47 2.12 6.91
N GLY A 443 1.55 1.01 7.61
CA GLY A 443 2.60 0.01 7.39
C GLY A 443 2.68 -0.97 8.55
N GLY A 444 3.41 -2.04 8.34
CA GLY A 444 3.54 -3.11 9.30
C GLY A 444 4.98 -3.44 9.66
N VAL A 445 5.11 -4.28 10.66
CA VAL A 445 6.37 -4.89 11.10
C VAL A 445 6.42 -6.36 10.66
N GLY A 446 7.56 -7.02 10.85
CA GLY A 446 7.75 -8.41 10.45
C GLY A 446 7.59 -8.59 8.94
N ALA A 447 6.85 -9.63 8.53
CA ALA A 447 6.61 -9.94 7.12
C ALA A 447 5.66 -8.96 6.40
N SER A 448 5.14 -7.95 7.09
CA SER A 448 4.22 -6.96 6.52
C SER A 448 4.90 -5.70 6.00
N GLY A 449 6.20 -5.48 6.28
CA GLY A 449 6.91 -4.31 5.81
C GLY A 449 8.39 -4.30 6.19
N ASN A 450 9.12 -3.28 5.76
CA ASN A 450 10.55 -3.10 6.05
C ASN A 450 10.85 -1.79 6.78
N HIS A 451 9.98 -1.40 7.73
CA HIS A 451 10.10 -0.19 8.55
C HIS A 451 10.00 1.13 7.76
N ARG A 452 9.36 1.10 6.60
CA ARG A 452 9.07 2.26 5.75
C ARG A 452 7.56 2.42 5.62
N ALA A 453 6.92 2.88 6.69
CA ALA A 453 5.48 3.13 6.67
C ALA A 453 5.11 4.15 5.60
N SER A 454 4.01 3.90 4.90
CA SER A 454 3.45 4.75 3.84
C SER A 454 2.41 5.75 4.36
N ALA A 455 1.52 6.19 3.52
CA ALA A 455 0.50 7.19 3.76
C ALA A 455 1.10 8.54 4.20
N TRP A 456 0.89 8.99 5.42
CA TRP A 456 1.47 10.23 5.95
C TRP A 456 3.00 10.21 5.96
N TYR A 457 3.60 9.02 6.17
CA TYR A 457 5.06 8.83 6.23
C TYR A 457 5.71 8.59 4.86
N ALA A 458 4.91 8.55 3.78
CA ALA A 458 5.48 8.42 2.43
C ALA A 458 6.41 9.59 2.06
N ALA A 459 6.22 10.78 2.64
CA ALA A 459 7.14 11.90 2.48
C ALA A 459 8.58 11.54 2.90
N ASP A 460 8.74 10.77 4.00
CA ASP A 460 10.05 10.45 4.59
C ASP A 460 10.91 9.58 3.67
N TYR A 461 10.33 8.57 3.04
CA TYR A 461 11.10 7.70 2.15
C TYR A 461 11.18 8.20 0.71
N CYS A 462 10.47 9.28 0.37
CA CYS A 462 10.58 9.94 -0.93
C CYS A 462 11.67 11.02 -0.98
N ALA A 463 12.33 11.32 0.14
CA ALA A 463 13.38 12.31 0.21
C ALA A 463 14.45 11.93 1.27
N TRP A 464 15.67 12.41 1.09
CA TRP A 464 16.74 12.22 2.08
C TRP A 464 17.10 13.55 2.73
N PRO A 465 17.42 13.57 4.04
CA PRO A 465 17.76 14.79 4.77
C PRO A 465 19.18 15.27 4.43
N MET A 466 19.33 16.58 4.29
CA MET A 466 20.61 17.27 4.08
C MET A 466 20.74 18.41 5.09
N ALA A 467 21.70 18.30 5.99
CA ALA A 467 22.00 19.32 6.98
C ALA A 467 23.14 20.23 6.50
N SER A 468 23.04 21.51 6.80
CA SER A 468 24.09 22.50 6.57
C SER A 468 24.22 23.45 7.74
N LEU A 469 25.44 23.98 7.95
CA LEU A 469 25.71 25.14 8.79
C LEU A 469 26.07 26.30 7.84
N GLU A 470 25.40 27.40 7.99
CA GLU A 470 25.44 28.51 7.03
C GLU A 470 25.73 29.83 7.76
N THR A 471 26.72 30.58 7.27
CA THR A 471 26.95 31.97 7.67
C THR A 471 27.14 32.84 6.43
N PRO A 472 26.53 34.04 6.37
CA PRO A 472 26.65 34.93 5.21
C PRO A 472 28.02 35.60 5.11
N ALA A 473 28.81 35.62 6.19
CA ALA A 473 30.10 36.31 6.26
C ALA A 473 31.22 35.35 6.69
N LEU A 474 32.32 35.38 5.97
CA LEU A 474 33.54 34.70 6.37
C LEU A 474 34.31 35.58 7.35
N THR A 475 34.31 35.21 8.62
CA THR A 475 34.97 35.94 9.70
C THR A 475 35.93 35.06 10.47
N LEU A 476 37.11 35.61 10.86
CA LEU A 476 37.99 34.90 11.76
C LEU A 476 37.36 34.93 13.17
N PRO A 477 37.24 33.79 13.86
CA PRO A 477 36.76 33.76 15.22
C PRO A 477 37.62 34.59 16.17
N GLU A 478 36.97 35.29 17.11
CA GLU A 478 37.69 36.08 18.14
C GLU A 478 38.59 35.18 19.00
N THR A 479 38.17 33.95 19.23
CA THR A 479 38.96 32.96 19.96
C THR A 479 39.29 31.79 19.04
N LEU A 480 40.58 31.58 18.81
CA LEU A 480 41.09 30.49 18.02
C LEU A 480 41.29 29.23 18.87
N ASN A 481 41.19 28.08 18.25
CA ASN A 481 41.58 26.82 18.90
C ASN A 481 43.03 26.83 19.32
N PRO A 482 43.38 26.15 20.43
CA PRO A 482 44.78 26.08 20.89
C PRO A 482 45.70 25.59 19.77
N GLY A 483 46.83 26.31 19.58
CA GLY A 483 47.79 25.98 18.56
C GLY A 483 47.56 26.59 17.18
N LEU A 484 46.41 27.24 16.94
CA LEU A 484 46.18 28.06 15.74
C LEU A 484 46.67 29.48 16.01
N ASP A 485 47.71 29.93 15.25
CA ASP A 485 48.26 31.29 15.32
C ASP A 485 48.28 31.90 13.92
N PHE A 486 47.48 32.94 13.70
CA PHE A 486 47.43 33.71 12.48
C PHE A 486 48.29 35.00 12.52
N THR A 487 49.02 35.21 13.67
CA THR A 487 49.86 36.43 13.83
C THR A 487 51.31 36.17 13.42
N GLY A 488 51.69 34.92 13.19
CA GLY A 488 53.05 34.51 12.84
C GLY A 488 53.32 34.54 11.34
N GLY A 489 53.58 35.72 10.76
CA GLY A 489 54.44 35.85 9.60
C GLY A 489 55.91 35.78 10.07
N ASP A 490 56.76 34.96 9.38
CA ASP A 490 58.20 34.84 9.54
C ASP A 490 58.75 34.05 10.72
N ARG A 491 58.53 32.73 10.75
CA ARG A 491 59.42 31.77 11.39
C ARG A 491 60.00 30.76 10.41
N HIS A 492 60.51 31.23 9.30
CA HIS A 492 61.43 30.50 8.43
C HIS A 492 62.68 31.33 8.21
N GLU A 493 63.47 31.60 9.29
CA GLU A 493 64.87 31.84 9.16
C GLU A 493 65.58 31.29 10.38
N SER A 494 66.60 30.47 10.08
CA SER A 494 67.66 29.97 10.96
C SER A 494 67.36 28.62 11.67
N ALA A 495 67.82 27.48 11.15
CA ALA A 495 69.10 26.86 11.36
C ALA A 495 69.14 25.53 10.61
#